data_65313c960c183454269db62b5725e57f
#
_entry.id   65313c960c183454269db62b5725e57f
#
_cell.length_a   1.000
_cell.length_b   1.000
_cell.length_c   1.000
_cell.angle_alpha   90.00
_cell.angle_beta   90.00
_cell.angle_gamma   90.00
#
_symmetry.space_group_name_H-M   'P 1'
#
loop_
_entity.id
_entity.type
_entity.pdbx_description
1 polymer ?
#
loop_
_entity_poly.entity_id
_entity_poly.type
_entity_poly.pdbx_seq_one_letter_code
_entity_poly.pdbx_strand_id
1 'polypeptide(L)'
;MKLYLFTFILFSQLLVANEKNERDDIKKSLVEYLQSIDQKNVSRISKHFYFDRRGWDRGPVFCFGEGTTREFNDLNELKSFFDKWSNAQSKTYSTHIEELQIILLFDGRENRLYNADAITKRLDSSGKVIKKQRNLYYFQSDKLSDQDDSWTDWKIYMISNIEI
;
A
#
# COMPACT_ATOMS: atom_id res chain seq x y z
N MET A 1 -34.73 -3.54 -27.61
CA MET A 1 -34.68 -3.69 -26.15
C MET A 1 -33.66 -4.77 -25.66
N LYS A 2 -33.53 -5.92 -26.33
CA LYS A 2 -32.63 -7.00 -25.91
C LYS A 2 -31.11 -6.66 -26.07
N LEU A 3 -30.73 -5.83 -27.02
CA LEU A 3 -29.32 -5.48 -27.30
C LEU A 3 -28.70 -4.59 -26.20
N TYR A 4 -29.49 -3.65 -25.64
CA TYR A 4 -29.03 -2.75 -24.56
C TYR A 4 -28.81 -3.45 -23.22
N LEU A 5 -29.61 -4.50 -22.95
CA LEU A 5 -29.44 -5.30 -21.73
C LEU A 5 -28.13 -6.11 -21.76
N PHE A 6 -27.77 -6.65 -22.91
CA PHE A 6 -26.56 -7.45 -23.10
C PHE A 6 -25.29 -6.61 -23.00
N THR A 7 -25.30 -5.39 -23.55
CA THR A 7 -24.19 -4.43 -23.41
C THR A 7 -24.02 -3.97 -21.98
N PHE A 8 -25.08 -3.75 -21.23
CA PHE A 8 -25.02 -3.34 -19.83
C PHE A 8 -24.43 -4.44 -18.93
N ILE A 9 -24.81 -5.70 -19.15
CA ILE A 9 -24.28 -6.86 -18.40
C ILE A 9 -22.79 -7.07 -18.70
N LEU A 10 -22.36 -6.96 -19.96
CA LEU A 10 -20.95 -7.06 -20.34
C LEU A 10 -20.11 -5.92 -19.72
N PHE A 11 -20.62 -4.70 -19.71
CA PHE A 11 -19.92 -3.55 -19.10
C PHE A 11 -19.79 -3.68 -17.60
N SER A 12 -20.83 -4.16 -16.91
CA SER A 12 -20.77 -4.40 -15.46
C SER A 12 -19.81 -5.53 -15.10
N GLN A 13 -19.72 -6.59 -15.90
CA GLN A 13 -18.76 -7.68 -15.67
C GLN A 13 -17.30 -7.25 -15.90
N LEU A 14 -17.05 -6.38 -16.88
CA LEU A 14 -15.72 -5.81 -17.12
C LEU A 14 -15.26 -4.90 -15.98
N LEU A 15 -16.16 -4.06 -15.45
CA LEU A 15 -15.85 -3.20 -14.29
C LEU A 15 -15.52 -4.02 -13.04
N VAL A 16 -16.32 -5.05 -12.73
CA VAL A 16 -16.10 -5.93 -11.58
C VAL A 16 -14.79 -6.73 -11.73
N ALA A 17 -14.46 -7.17 -12.94
CA ALA A 17 -13.20 -7.88 -13.20
C ALA A 17 -11.98 -6.98 -13.03
N ASN A 18 -12.07 -5.72 -13.44
CA ASN A 18 -10.97 -4.74 -13.30
C ASN A 18 -10.72 -4.40 -11.82
N GLU A 19 -11.76 -4.12 -11.03
CA GLU A 19 -11.62 -3.91 -9.58
C GLU A 19 -11.00 -5.10 -8.86
N LYS A 20 -11.34 -6.32 -9.26
CA LYS A 20 -10.76 -7.52 -8.67
C LYS A 20 -9.27 -7.60 -8.93
N ASN A 21 -8.82 -7.34 -10.15
CA ASN A 21 -7.42 -7.34 -10.51
C ASN A 21 -6.63 -6.28 -9.72
N GLU A 22 -7.17 -5.07 -9.58
CA GLU A 22 -6.55 -3.99 -8.82
C GLU A 22 -6.38 -4.35 -7.33
N ARG A 23 -7.39 -4.97 -6.71
CA ARG A 23 -7.29 -5.44 -5.32
C ARG A 23 -6.25 -6.55 -5.16
N ASP A 24 -6.13 -7.45 -6.13
CA ASP A 24 -5.12 -8.49 -6.11
C ASP A 24 -3.70 -7.89 -6.25
N ASP A 25 -3.51 -6.88 -7.08
CA ASP A 25 -2.25 -6.16 -7.25
C ASP A 25 -1.87 -5.38 -5.97
N ILE A 26 -2.84 -4.71 -5.34
CA ILE A 26 -2.63 -4.03 -4.04
C ILE A 26 -2.23 -5.03 -2.96
N LYS A 27 -2.93 -6.16 -2.88
CA LYS A 27 -2.59 -7.25 -1.94
C LYS A 27 -1.17 -7.76 -2.17
N LYS A 28 -0.78 -7.98 -3.42
CA LYS A 28 0.58 -8.39 -3.79
C LYS A 28 1.61 -7.34 -3.37
N SER A 29 1.38 -6.07 -3.69
CA SER A 29 2.26 -4.97 -3.29
C SER A 29 2.42 -4.88 -1.77
N LEU A 30 1.33 -5.05 -1.00
CA LEU A 30 1.38 -5.06 0.45
C LEU A 30 2.20 -6.23 1.01
N VAL A 31 2.02 -7.44 0.47
CA VAL A 31 2.80 -8.62 0.88
C VAL A 31 4.29 -8.41 0.59
N GLU A 32 4.64 -7.90 -0.59
CA GLU A 32 6.02 -7.61 -0.97
C GLU A 32 6.66 -6.53 -0.07
N TYR A 33 5.89 -5.50 0.29
CA TYR A 33 6.30 -4.48 1.25
C TYR A 33 6.62 -5.09 2.62
N LEU A 34 5.69 -5.88 3.18
CA LEU A 34 5.87 -6.53 4.50
C LEU A 34 7.07 -7.48 4.50
N GLN A 35 7.27 -8.26 3.44
CA GLN A 35 8.45 -9.10 3.28
C GLN A 35 9.74 -8.28 3.22
N SER A 36 9.72 -7.12 2.57
CA SER A 36 10.87 -6.21 2.50
C SER A 36 11.21 -5.62 3.87
N ILE A 37 10.19 -5.33 4.68
CA ILE A 37 10.32 -4.91 6.09
C ILE A 37 10.98 -6.02 6.92
N ASP A 38 10.49 -7.26 6.82
CA ASP A 38 11.02 -8.41 7.57
C ASP A 38 12.49 -8.69 7.19
N GLN A 39 12.82 -8.53 5.91
CA GLN A 39 14.18 -8.68 5.39
C GLN A 39 15.08 -7.47 5.68
N LYS A 40 14.53 -6.38 6.23
CA LYS A 40 15.23 -5.10 6.45
C LYS A 40 15.89 -4.54 5.17
N ASN A 41 15.28 -4.81 4.02
CA ASN A 41 15.82 -4.41 2.72
C ASN A 41 15.34 -3.00 2.36
N VAL A 42 16.08 -1.98 2.82
CA VAL A 42 15.70 -0.57 2.65
C VAL A 42 15.50 -0.17 1.18
N SER A 43 16.31 -0.72 0.28
CA SER A 43 16.17 -0.45 -1.16
C SER A 43 14.87 -1.01 -1.72
N ARG A 44 14.40 -2.16 -1.26
CA ARG A 44 13.10 -2.73 -1.65
C ARG A 44 11.94 -2.01 -0.96
N ILE A 45 12.07 -1.73 0.35
CA ILE A 45 11.06 -0.98 1.12
C ILE A 45 10.72 0.34 0.42
N SER A 46 11.76 1.12 0.05
CA SER A 46 11.56 2.44 -0.53
C SER A 46 10.86 2.45 -1.89
N LYS A 47 10.89 1.33 -2.63
CA LYS A 47 10.18 1.21 -3.92
C LYS A 47 8.66 1.14 -3.79
N HIS A 48 8.16 0.77 -2.62
CA HIS A 48 6.72 0.67 -2.38
C HIS A 48 6.05 2.00 -2.06
N PHE A 49 6.82 3.08 -1.90
CA PHE A 49 6.28 4.37 -1.51
C PHE A 49 6.07 5.31 -2.69
N TYR A 50 5.01 6.08 -2.57
CA TYR A 50 4.62 7.11 -3.53
C TYR A 50 5.38 8.41 -3.23
N PHE A 51 5.95 9.01 -4.27
CA PHE A 51 6.46 10.37 -4.26
C PHE A 51 5.85 11.10 -5.45
N ASP A 52 5.21 12.24 -5.19
CA ASP A 52 4.56 13.01 -6.24
C ASP A 52 5.59 13.46 -7.28
N ARG A 53 5.34 13.10 -8.55
CA ARG A 53 6.21 13.44 -9.68
C ARG A 53 5.90 14.83 -10.26
N ARG A 54 4.81 15.47 -9.80
CA ARG A 54 4.31 16.74 -10.35
C ARG A 54 4.93 17.98 -9.69
N GLY A 55 5.96 17.81 -8.83
CA GLY A 55 6.65 18.91 -8.18
C GLY A 55 5.93 19.49 -6.97
N TRP A 56 4.94 18.79 -6.44
CA TRP A 56 4.33 19.10 -5.16
C TRP A 56 5.13 18.33 -4.11
N ASP A 57 6.19 18.82 -3.59
CA ASP A 57 7.16 18.19 -2.67
C ASP A 57 6.52 17.39 -1.52
N ARG A 58 5.61 16.46 -1.86
CA ARG A 58 4.89 15.62 -0.92
C ARG A 58 5.27 14.16 -1.12
N GLY A 59 5.85 13.59 -0.11
CA GLY A 59 6.14 12.19 -0.02
C GLY A 59 5.15 11.44 0.89
N PRO A 60 5.44 10.19 1.21
CA PRO A 60 4.58 9.38 2.05
C PRO A 60 4.48 9.92 3.48
N VAL A 61 3.29 9.73 4.08
CA VAL A 61 2.98 10.17 5.45
C VAL A 61 2.83 8.94 6.35
N PHE A 62 3.54 8.92 7.47
CA PHE A 62 3.38 7.91 8.51
C PHE A 62 2.66 8.52 9.70
N CYS A 63 1.50 7.97 10.04
CA CYS A 63 0.76 8.31 11.24
C CYS A 63 1.05 7.25 12.30
N PHE A 64 1.84 7.61 13.29
CA PHE A 64 2.06 6.79 14.48
C PHE A 64 0.93 7.09 15.49
N GLY A 65 0.64 6.14 16.37
CA GLY A 65 -0.33 6.37 17.45
C GLY A 65 -0.08 7.69 18.21
N GLU A 66 -1.07 8.18 18.96
CA GLU A 66 -1.02 9.41 19.76
C GLU A 66 -0.91 10.74 18.95
N GLY A 67 -1.34 10.72 17.68
CA GLY A 67 -1.39 11.91 16.83
C GLY A 67 -0.03 12.36 16.28
N THR A 68 1.01 11.55 16.44
CA THR A 68 2.31 11.83 15.84
C THR A 68 2.30 11.47 14.36
N THR A 69 2.63 12.44 13.51
CA THR A 69 2.77 12.21 12.07
C THR A 69 4.19 12.55 11.61
N ARG A 70 4.63 11.84 10.57
CA ARG A 70 5.87 12.15 9.87
C ARG A 70 5.65 12.09 8.37
N GLU A 71 5.93 13.19 7.70
CA GLU A 71 5.97 13.30 6.26
C GLU A 71 7.43 13.23 5.79
N PHE A 72 7.67 12.60 4.65
CA PHE A 72 8.98 12.49 4.03
C PHE A 72 8.99 13.32 2.74
N ASN A 73 9.91 14.26 2.64
CA ASN A 73 9.96 15.17 1.50
C ASN A 73 10.62 14.53 0.27
N ASP A 74 11.53 13.60 0.50
CA ASP A 74 12.22 12.91 -0.58
C ASP A 74 12.58 11.45 -0.23
N LEU A 75 13.04 10.72 -1.26
CA LEU A 75 13.41 9.32 -1.17
C LEU A 75 14.63 9.09 -0.25
N ASN A 76 15.54 10.05 -0.13
CA ASN A 76 16.75 9.90 0.67
C ASN A 76 16.40 10.03 2.16
N GLU A 77 15.49 10.94 2.50
CA GLU A 77 14.97 11.07 3.85
C GLU A 77 14.25 9.78 4.29
N LEU A 78 13.40 9.21 3.43
CA LEU A 78 12.71 7.94 3.69
C LEU A 78 13.71 6.79 3.87
N LYS A 79 14.71 6.66 2.99
CA LYS A 79 15.75 5.64 3.12
C LYS A 79 16.54 5.79 4.42
N SER A 80 16.95 7.01 4.77
CA SER A 80 17.66 7.29 6.02
C SER A 80 16.83 6.90 7.25
N PHE A 81 15.53 7.11 7.21
CA PHE A 81 14.63 6.66 8.28
C PHE A 81 14.63 5.14 8.41
N PHE A 82 14.47 4.41 7.30
CA PHE A 82 14.46 2.95 7.33
C PHE A 82 15.82 2.34 7.64
N ASP A 83 16.94 2.97 7.26
CA ASP A 83 18.29 2.55 7.65
C ASP A 83 18.48 2.64 9.17
N LYS A 84 18.08 3.76 9.79
CA LYS A 84 18.11 3.92 11.25
C LYS A 84 17.23 2.90 11.94
N TRP A 85 16.01 2.72 11.43
CA TRP A 85 15.07 1.73 11.97
C TRP A 85 15.62 0.31 11.85
N SER A 86 16.15 -0.08 10.69
CA SER A 86 16.72 -1.40 10.43
C SER A 86 17.89 -1.72 11.36
N ASN A 87 18.79 -0.74 11.57
CA ASN A 87 19.95 -0.88 12.45
C ASN A 87 19.57 -0.98 13.93
N ALA A 88 18.44 -0.37 14.33
CA ALA A 88 17.91 -0.48 15.70
C ALA A 88 17.25 -1.84 15.98
N GLN A 89 16.87 -2.61 14.94
CA GLN A 89 16.21 -3.90 15.08
C GLN A 89 17.20 -5.06 15.14
N SER A 90 17.45 -5.58 16.33
CA SER A 90 18.37 -6.73 16.53
C SER A 90 17.74 -8.08 16.17
N LYS A 91 16.41 -8.21 16.20
CA LYS A 91 15.69 -9.48 16.02
C LYS A 91 15.19 -9.67 14.58
N THR A 92 15.20 -10.91 14.12
CA THR A 92 14.49 -11.34 12.92
C THR A 92 13.08 -11.77 13.28
N TYR A 93 12.13 -11.45 12.42
CA TYR A 93 10.73 -11.84 12.56
C TYR A 93 10.11 -12.06 11.18
N SER A 94 8.96 -12.71 11.13
CA SER A 94 8.12 -12.80 9.94
C SER A 94 6.76 -12.18 10.21
N THR A 95 6.28 -11.38 9.26
CA THR A 95 4.98 -10.70 9.34
C THR A 95 3.96 -11.43 8.49
N HIS A 96 2.83 -11.79 9.07
CA HIS A 96 1.72 -12.46 8.40
C HIS A 96 0.47 -11.60 8.48
N ILE A 97 -0.27 -11.54 7.38
CA ILE A 97 -1.59 -10.91 7.32
C ILE A 97 -2.61 -11.93 7.82
N GLU A 98 -3.34 -11.59 8.89
CA GLU A 98 -4.46 -12.40 9.41
C GLU A 98 -5.77 -12.01 8.73
N GLU A 99 -6.01 -10.70 8.61
CA GLU A 99 -7.21 -10.13 8.00
C GLU A 99 -6.80 -9.02 7.05
N LEU A 100 -7.49 -8.92 5.93
CA LEU A 100 -7.26 -7.87 4.92
C LEU A 100 -8.57 -7.48 4.27
N GLN A 101 -8.89 -6.19 4.36
CA GLN A 101 -9.97 -5.58 3.62
C GLN A 101 -9.40 -4.48 2.72
N ILE A 102 -9.74 -4.52 1.42
CA ILE A 102 -9.30 -3.51 0.46
C ILE A 102 -10.53 -2.79 -0.07
N ILE A 103 -10.56 -1.48 0.10
CA ILE A 103 -11.71 -0.62 -0.24
C ILE A 103 -11.24 0.49 -1.17
N LEU A 104 -11.95 0.66 -2.28
CA LEU A 104 -11.80 1.80 -3.16
C LEU A 104 -12.31 3.06 -2.43
N LEU A 105 -11.45 4.05 -2.26
CA LEU A 105 -11.80 5.33 -1.64
C LEU A 105 -12.15 6.39 -2.69
N PHE A 106 -11.43 6.37 -3.80
CA PHE A 106 -11.56 7.37 -4.85
C PHE A 106 -11.16 6.79 -6.20
N ASP A 107 -12.02 6.98 -7.20
CA ASP A 107 -11.76 6.63 -8.60
C ASP A 107 -11.86 7.92 -9.43
N GLY A 108 -10.74 8.60 -9.57
CA GLY A 108 -10.63 9.85 -10.31
C GLY A 108 -10.09 9.63 -11.72
N ARG A 109 -10.21 10.69 -12.54
CA ARG A 109 -9.71 10.67 -13.92
C ARG A 109 -8.17 10.54 -13.99
N GLU A 110 -7.47 11.10 -13.01
CA GLU A 110 -6.00 11.19 -13.00
C GLU A 110 -5.35 10.30 -11.95
N ASN A 111 -6.07 9.92 -10.91
CA ASN A 111 -5.57 9.06 -9.84
C ASN A 111 -6.66 8.20 -9.25
N ARG A 112 -6.25 7.06 -8.68
CA ARG A 112 -7.08 6.14 -7.92
C ARG A 112 -6.49 5.93 -6.55
N LEU A 113 -7.38 5.84 -5.54
CA LEU A 113 -6.99 5.64 -4.16
C LEU A 113 -7.70 4.44 -3.56
N TYR A 114 -6.94 3.58 -2.92
CA TYR A 114 -7.46 2.46 -2.13
C TYR A 114 -6.96 2.52 -0.69
N ASN A 115 -7.78 2.03 0.22
CA ASN A 115 -7.36 1.71 1.57
C ASN A 115 -7.26 0.19 1.72
N ALA A 116 -6.14 -0.29 2.26
CA ALA A 116 -5.97 -1.66 2.71
C ALA A 116 -5.90 -1.67 4.24
N ASP A 117 -6.97 -2.12 4.88
CA ASP A 117 -7.05 -2.33 6.32
C ASP A 117 -6.55 -3.74 6.63
N ALA A 118 -5.41 -3.85 7.28
CA ALA A 118 -4.74 -5.11 7.53
C ALA A 118 -4.48 -5.33 9.01
N ILE A 119 -4.94 -6.47 9.54
CA ILE A 119 -4.50 -7.01 10.81
C ILE A 119 -3.33 -7.95 10.53
N THR A 120 -2.19 -7.64 11.14
CA THR A 120 -0.96 -8.40 10.96
C THR A 120 -0.45 -8.94 12.29
N LYS A 121 0.21 -10.09 12.24
CA LYS A 121 0.96 -10.65 13.37
C LYS A 121 2.44 -10.81 12.98
N ARG A 122 3.31 -10.51 13.91
CA ARG A 122 4.73 -10.81 13.82
C ARG A 122 5.05 -12.04 14.62
N LEU A 123 5.80 -12.95 14.00
CA LEU A 123 6.29 -14.17 14.64
C LEU A 123 7.80 -14.08 14.79
N ASP A 124 8.33 -14.55 15.92
CA ASP A 124 9.76 -14.77 16.10
C ASP A 124 10.23 -16.04 15.38
N SER A 125 11.53 -16.34 15.47
CA SER A 125 12.13 -17.54 14.86
C SER A 125 11.60 -18.86 15.39
N SER A 126 10.91 -18.87 16.55
CA SER A 126 10.26 -20.04 17.11
C SER A 126 8.79 -20.20 16.68
N GLY A 127 8.26 -19.24 15.90
CA GLY A 127 6.86 -19.19 15.49
C GLY A 127 5.92 -18.59 16.54
N LYS A 128 6.45 -18.02 17.64
CA LYS A 128 5.64 -17.36 18.67
C LYS A 128 5.22 -15.97 18.21
N VAL A 129 3.95 -15.62 18.42
CA VAL A 129 3.46 -14.26 18.16
C VAL A 129 4.09 -13.29 19.16
N ILE A 130 4.83 -12.30 18.66
CA ILE A 130 5.49 -11.26 19.45
C ILE A 130 4.75 -9.92 19.38
N LYS A 131 3.96 -9.70 18.32
CA LYS A 131 3.17 -8.49 18.15
C LYS A 131 1.98 -8.74 17.22
N LYS A 132 0.84 -8.14 17.55
CA LYS A 132 -0.32 -8.01 16.67
C LYS A 132 -0.61 -6.53 16.48
N GLN A 133 -0.92 -6.12 15.24
CA GLN A 133 -1.14 -4.73 14.87
C GLN A 133 -2.22 -4.63 13.80
N ARG A 134 -3.00 -3.56 13.85
CA ARG A 134 -3.85 -3.12 12.75
C ARG A 134 -3.24 -1.90 12.10
N ASN A 135 -3.07 -1.94 10.79
CA ASN A 135 -2.53 -0.83 10.01
C ASN A 135 -3.46 -0.53 8.84
N LEU A 136 -3.64 0.76 8.59
CA LEU A 136 -4.28 1.24 7.38
C LEU A 136 -3.18 1.67 6.40
N TYR A 137 -3.15 1.03 5.25
CA TYR A 137 -2.27 1.38 4.15
C TYR A 137 -3.09 2.06 3.06
N TYR A 138 -2.68 3.25 2.68
CA TYR A 138 -3.35 3.99 1.61
C TYR A 138 -2.50 3.91 0.37
N PHE A 139 -3.06 3.30 -0.67
CA PHE A 139 -2.40 3.09 -1.95
C PHE A 139 -2.91 4.09 -2.97
N GLN A 140 -2.00 4.63 -3.75
CA GLN A 140 -2.29 5.50 -4.88
C GLN A 140 -1.68 4.93 -6.15
N SER A 141 -2.41 5.07 -7.25
CA SER A 141 -1.92 4.90 -8.61
C SER A 141 -2.31 6.14 -9.42
N ASP A 142 -1.38 6.64 -10.23
CA ASP A 142 -1.59 7.79 -11.10
C ASP A 142 -1.72 7.35 -12.55
N LYS A 143 -2.53 8.05 -13.31
CA LYS A 143 -2.64 7.86 -14.74
C LYS A 143 -1.37 8.35 -15.44
N LEU A 144 -0.77 7.49 -16.26
CA LEU A 144 0.46 7.81 -17.00
C LEU A 144 0.16 8.49 -18.34
N SER A 145 -0.93 8.08 -19.00
CA SER A 145 -1.32 8.56 -20.31
C SER A 145 -2.82 8.50 -20.48
N ASP A 146 -3.38 9.53 -21.15
CA ASP A 146 -4.80 9.54 -21.54
C ASP A 146 -5.06 8.73 -22.80
N GLN A 147 -4.00 8.37 -23.55
CA GLN A 147 -4.14 7.70 -24.85
C GLN A 147 -4.27 6.19 -24.73
N ASP A 148 -3.57 5.59 -23.79
CA ASP A 148 -3.50 4.12 -23.62
C ASP A 148 -4.09 3.60 -22.30
N ASP A 149 -4.71 4.50 -21.51
CA ASP A 149 -5.29 4.20 -20.20
C ASP A 149 -4.32 3.49 -19.24
N SER A 150 -3.02 3.81 -19.38
CA SER A 150 -1.95 3.23 -18.55
C SER A 150 -1.86 3.91 -17.18
N TRP A 151 -1.58 3.12 -16.16
CA TRP A 151 -1.49 3.54 -14.77
C TRP A 151 -0.13 3.18 -14.18
N THR A 152 0.29 3.93 -13.15
CA THR A 152 1.48 3.56 -12.36
C THR A 152 1.20 2.33 -11.51
N ASP A 153 2.27 1.65 -11.07
CA ASP A 153 2.15 0.65 -10.00
C ASP A 153 1.54 1.25 -8.75
N TRP A 154 0.82 0.44 -7.99
CA TRP A 154 0.26 0.82 -6.70
C TRP A 154 1.36 1.14 -5.69
N LYS A 155 1.36 2.37 -5.16
CA LYS A 155 2.34 2.87 -4.20
C LYS A 155 1.65 3.34 -2.92
N ILE A 156 2.31 3.10 -1.79
CA ILE A 156 1.84 3.53 -0.48
C ILE A 156 2.15 5.03 -0.33
N TYR A 157 1.13 5.85 -0.14
CA TYR A 157 1.30 7.27 0.16
C TYR A 157 1.06 7.59 1.64
N MET A 158 0.36 6.72 2.39
CA MET A 158 0.17 6.89 3.83
C MET A 158 0.09 5.53 4.52
N ILE A 159 0.66 5.47 5.73
CA ILE A 159 0.47 4.35 6.67
C ILE A 159 -0.03 4.94 7.98
N SER A 160 -1.14 4.41 8.50
CA SER A 160 -1.64 4.72 9.83
C SER A 160 -1.64 3.46 10.69
N ASN A 161 -1.00 3.54 11.85
CA ASN A 161 -0.97 2.44 12.82
C ASN A 161 -2.09 2.64 13.84
N ILE A 162 -2.89 1.60 14.05
CA ILE A 162 -3.96 1.55 15.04
C ILE A 162 -3.55 0.53 16.10
N GLU A 163 -3.40 0.97 17.33
CA GLU A 163 -3.17 0.06 18.45
C GLU A 163 -4.43 -0.76 18.72
N ILE A 164 -4.28 -2.10 18.87
CA ILE A 164 -5.34 -3.04 19.21
C ILE A 164 -4.95 -3.87 20.44
#